data_5e085ada8aab648d0115d3e310444f53
#
_entry.id   5e085ada8aab648d0115d3e310444f53
#
_cell.length_a   1.000
_cell.length_b   1.000
_cell.length_c   1.000
_cell.angle_alpha   90.00
_cell.angle_beta   90.00
_cell.angle_gamma   90.00
#
_symmetry.space_group_name_H-M   'P 1'
#
loop_
_entity.id
_entity.type
_entity.pdbx_description
1 polymer ?
#
loop_
_entity_poly.entity_id
_entity_poly.type
_entity_poly.pdbx_seq_one_letter_code
_entity_poly.pdbx_strand_id
1 'polypeptide(L)'
;MSKKTFEVMLVGSVMALAAQAHAAEPAGTLIGALSSCQKGFFDAVEAKHDALSKIATVQRHAGGTAFIEVTGRAKEDASFVRFSAPYQDADVPLIGYFDEVRDIGTLGKYYSWGFVVQGKVDDIAKQATPRLAEAKRVRAAEGVYVRSDLWRNGHWQDDDQLAGNTAPAPGTVERVLLIEDAGPEFSGAVRIGCSLQGSVTPAMLATERPDI
;
A
#
# COMPACT_ATOMS: atom_id res chain seq x y z
N MET A 1 78.41 15.30 35.32
CA MET A 1 77.75 14.63 34.16
C MET A 1 76.50 13.95 34.67
N SER A 2 75.35 14.59 34.43
CA SER A 2 74.02 14.11 34.92
C SER A 2 73.25 13.52 33.76
N LYS A 3 72.92 12.24 33.84
CA LYS A 3 72.10 11.53 32.88
C LYS A 3 70.61 11.74 33.26
N LYS A 4 69.83 12.47 32.43
CA LYS A 4 68.43 12.56 32.58
C LYS A 4 67.76 11.39 31.80
N THR A 5 67.14 10.53 32.56
CA THR A 5 66.31 9.44 32.02
C THR A 5 64.89 10.04 31.57
N PHE A 6 64.50 9.77 30.35
CA PHE A 6 63.24 10.21 29.79
C PHE A 6 62.25 9.05 29.86
N GLU A 7 61.27 9.14 30.73
CA GLU A 7 60.13 8.20 30.75
C GLU A 7 59.08 8.59 29.71
N VAL A 8 58.85 7.67 28.77
CA VAL A 8 57.80 7.81 27.79
C VAL A 8 56.53 7.15 28.35
N MET A 9 55.54 7.97 28.72
CA MET A 9 54.21 7.50 29.06
C MET A 9 53.42 7.18 27.76
N LEU A 10 53.12 5.90 27.57
CA LEU A 10 52.22 5.42 26.51
C LEU A 10 50.79 5.53 27.02
N VAL A 11 50.05 6.53 26.53
CA VAL A 11 48.60 6.65 26.78
C VAL A 11 47.86 5.81 25.74
N GLY A 12 47.40 4.64 26.15
CA GLY A 12 46.58 3.76 25.35
C GLY A 12 45.15 4.29 25.30
N SER A 13 44.73 4.88 24.17
CA SER A 13 43.34 5.22 23.91
C SER A 13 42.55 3.96 23.58
N VAL A 14 41.69 3.53 24.48
CA VAL A 14 40.67 2.50 24.24
C VAL A 14 39.51 3.16 23.48
N MET A 15 39.44 2.95 22.17
CA MET A 15 38.26 3.27 21.39
C MET A 15 37.14 2.26 21.69
N ALA A 16 36.17 2.68 22.49
CA ALA A 16 34.90 1.94 22.64
C ALA A 16 34.11 2.07 21.34
N LEU A 17 34.04 0.99 20.55
CA LEU A 17 33.06 0.88 19.47
C LEU A 17 31.66 0.79 20.11
N ALA A 18 30.91 1.89 20.12
CA ALA A 18 29.50 1.88 20.37
C ALA A 18 28.83 1.16 19.19
N ALA A 19 28.41 -0.10 19.39
CA ALA A 19 27.50 -0.78 18.48
C ALA A 19 26.18 -0.02 18.52
N GLN A 20 25.90 0.75 17.47
CA GLN A 20 24.59 1.32 17.25
C GLN A 20 23.66 0.14 16.96
N ALA A 21 22.86 -0.23 17.96
CA ALA A 21 21.70 -1.07 17.75
C ALA A 21 20.77 -0.30 16.79
N HIS A 22 20.77 -0.70 15.53
CA HIS A 22 19.71 -0.32 14.61
C HIS A 22 18.41 -0.90 15.22
N ALA A 23 17.62 -0.03 15.87
CA ALA A 23 16.24 -0.38 16.14
C ALA A 23 15.63 -0.74 14.78
N ALA A 24 15.15 -1.99 14.64
CA ALA A 24 14.39 -2.40 13.47
C ALA A 24 13.30 -1.37 13.28
N GLU A 25 13.25 -0.72 12.12
CA GLU A 25 12.13 0.17 11.78
C GLU A 25 10.85 -0.61 12.03
N PRO A 26 9.84 -0.03 12.72
CA PRO A 26 8.60 -0.73 12.93
C PRO A 26 8.08 -1.15 11.56
N ALA A 27 7.82 -2.45 11.39
CA ALA A 27 7.32 -3.00 10.15
C ALA A 27 6.21 -2.07 9.62
N GLY A 28 6.41 -1.52 8.43
CA GLY A 28 5.57 -0.47 7.88
C GLY A 28 4.07 -0.79 7.96
N THR A 29 3.21 0.19 7.97
CA THR A 29 1.75 0.00 8.00
C THR A 29 1.26 -0.66 6.71
N LEU A 30 0.16 -1.40 6.78
CA LEU A 30 -0.49 -1.99 5.59
C LEU A 30 -0.98 -0.89 4.63
N ILE A 31 -1.52 0.21 5.17
CA ILE A 31 -1.93 1.37 4.36
C ILE A 31 -0.71 2.00 3.66
N GLY A 32 0.41 2.15 4.36
CA GLY A 32 1.64 2.68 3.76
C GLY A 32 2.14 1.80 2.61
N ALA A 33 2.18 0.49 2.81
CA ALA A 33 2.57 -0.45 1.77
C ALA A 33 1.57 -0.48 0.60
N LEU A 34 0.25 -0.49 0.88
CA LEU A 34 -0.82 -0.41 -0.13
C LEU A 34 -0.68 0.83 -0.99
N SER A 35 -0.36 1.97 -0.38
CA SER A 35 -0.38 3.25 -1.06
C SER A 35 0.63 3.39 -2.20
N SER A 36 1.63 2.51 -2.28
CA SER A 36 2.51 2.42 -3.46
C SER A 36 1.82 1.78 -4.67
N CYS A 37 0.69 1.09 -4.46
CA CYS A 37 -0.05 0.32 -5.47
C CYS A 37 0.80 -0.73 -6.20
N GLN A 38 1.72 -1.37 -5.49
CA GLN A 38 2.71 -2.30 -6.04
C GLN A 38 2.79 -3.58 -5.20
N LYS A 39 3.59 -4.54 -5.67
CA LYS A 39 3.88 -5.82 -5.01
C LYS A 39 4.20 -5.69 -3.50
N GLY A 40 4.84 -4.60 -3.09
CA GLY A 40 5.20 -4.36 -1.68
C GLY A 40 4.02 -4.44 -0.71
N PHE A 41 2.79 -4.21 -1.18
CA PHE A 41 1.59 -4.45 -0.40
C PHE A 41 1.43 -5.94 -0.02
N PHE A 42 1.62 -6.84 -0.98
CA PHE A 42 1.49 -8.29 -0.79
C PHE A 42 2.62 -8.87 0.07
N ASP A 43 3.81 -8.26 0.01
CA ASP A 43 4.92 -8.56 0.92
C ASP A 43 4.57 -8.13 2.37
N ALA A 44 3.90 -6.97 2.54
CA ALA A 44 3.45 -6.51 3.85
C ALA A 44 2.31 -7.37 4.42
N VAL A 45 1.39 -7.88 3.57
CA VAL A 45 0.37 -8.86 3.98
C VAL A 45 1.03 -10.15 4.47
N GLU A 46 2.06 -10.67 3.78
CA GLU A 46 2.81 -11.84 4.25
C GLU A 46 3.51 -11.56 5.59
N ALA A 47 4.15 -10.43 5.75
CA ALA A 47 4.80 -10.05 7.02
C ALA A 47 3.82 -9.97 8.21
N LYS A 48 2.54 -9.74 7.94
CA LYS A 48 1.46 -9.66 8.94
C LYS A 48 0.49 -10.85 8.88
N HIS A 49 0.86 -11.92 8.16
CA HIS A 49 0.03 -13.09 7.91
C HIS A 49 -0.66 -13.64 9.17
N ASP A 50 0.09 -13.89 10.24
CA ASP A 50 -0.43 -14.50 11.46
C ASP A 50 -1.46 -13.62 12.19
N ALA A 51 -1.33 -12.31 12.08
CA ALA A 51 -2.29 -11.38 12.66
C ALA A 51 -3.56 -11.30 11.82
N LEU A 52 -3.41 -11.19 10.49
CA LEU A 52 -4.52 -11.09 9.55
C LEU A 52 -5.31 -12.39 9.45
N SER A 53 -4.67 -13.55 9.54
CA SER A 53 -5.33 -14.86 9.52
C SER A 53 -6.26 -15.12 10.69
N LYS A 54 -6.19 -14.32 11.75
CA LYS A 54 -7.14 -14.38 12.88
C LYS A 54 -8.48 -13.71 12.56
N ILE A 55 -8.54 -12.89 11.54
CA ILE A 55 -9.70 -12.04 11.23
C ILE A 55 -10.23 -12.20 9.80
N ALA A 56 -9.45 -12.79 8.91
CA ALA A 56 -9.81 -13.05 7.52
C ALA A 56 -9.05 -14.29 7.00
N THR A 57 -9.49 -14.84 5.87
CA THR A 57 -8.72 -15.88 5.17
C THR A 57 -7.57 -15.22 4.42
N VAL A 58 -6.33 -15.64 4.73
CA VAL A 58 -5.11 -15.15 4.07
C VAL A 58 -4.44 -16.31 3.37
N GLN A 59 -4.20 -16.18 2.07
CA GLN A 59 -3.53 -17.17 1.23
C GLN A 59 -2.09 -16.76 0.96
N ARG A 60 -1.18 -17.74 0.95
CA ARG A 60 0.20 -17.56 0.51
C ARG A 60 0.35 -17.88 -0.96
N HIS A 61 1.07 -17.06 -1.67
CA HIS A 61 1.43 -17.29 -3.06
C HIS A 61 2.87 -17.80 -3.18
N ALA A 62 3.13 -18.60 -4.22
CA ALA A 62 4.48 -19.01 -4.56
C ALA A 62 5.34 -17.77 -4.86
N GLY A 63 6.44 -17.57 -4.13
CA GLY A 63 7.26 -16.36 -4.28
C GLY A 63 7.30 -15.48 -3.01
N GLY A 64 6.66 -15.93 -1.90
CA GLY A 64 6.81 -15.30 -0.58
C GLY A 64 5.93 -14.07 -0.38
N THR A 65 4.84 -13.95 -1.15
CA THR A 65 3.78 -12.96 -0.94
C THR A 65 2.53 -13.60 -0.36
N ALA A 66 1.64 -12.80 0.24
CA ALA A 66 0.32 -13.25 0.65
C ALA A 66 -0.76 -12.25 0.25
N PHE A 67 -2.00 -12.70 0.21
CA PHE A 67 -3.16 -11.88 -0.10
C PHE A 67 -4.36 -12.28 0.76
N ILE A 68 -5.25 -11.31 1.02
CA ILE A 68 -6.52 -11.56 1.69
C ILE A 68 -7.48 -12.11 0.63
N GLU A 69 -8.05 -13.29 0.89
CA GLU A 69 -8.89 -13.99 -0.08
C GLU A 69 -10.24 -13.29 -0.25
N VAL A 70 -10.57 -12.97 -1.51
CA VAL A 70 -11.89 -12.52 -1.95
C VAL A 70 -12.36 -13.47 -3.05
N THR A 71 -13.40 -14.27 -2.76
CA THR A 71 -13.84 -15.35 -3.65
C THR A 71 -14.62 -14.88 -4.86
N GLY A 72 -15.14 -13.66 -4.83
CA GLY A 72 -16.05 -13.11 -5.84
C GLY A 72 -15.52 -11.88 -6.57
N ARG A 73 -14.22 -11.76 -6.87
CA ARG A 73 -13.59 -10.57 -7.48
C ARG A 73 -14.32 -9.98 -8.68
N ALA A 74 -14.99 -10.80 -9.49
CA ALA A 74 -15.74 -10.38 -10.67
C ALA A 74 -17.22 -10.07 -10.39
N LYS A 75 -17.69 -10.19 -9.14
CA LYS A 75 -19.06 -9.97 -8.73
C LYS A 75 -19.11 -8.82 -7.74
N GLU A 76 -19.95 -7.82 -8.03
CA GLU A 76 -20.04 -6.60 -7.22
C GLU A 76 -20.39 -6.88 -5.75
N ASP A 77 -21.33 -7.79 -5.51
CA ASP A 77 -21.83 -8.17 -4.19
C ASP A 77 -20.90 -9.14 -3.41
N ALA A 78 -19.85 -9.65 -4.05
CA ALA A 78 -18.93 -10.63 -3.47
C ALA A 78 -17.45 -10.23 -3.60
N SER A 79 -17.18 -9.00 -4.03
CA SER A 79 -15.82 -8.48 -4.25
C SER A 79 -15.17 -7.92 -2.97
N PHE A 80 -15.73 -8.20 -1.81
CA PHE A 80 -15.18 -7.77 -0.53
C PHE A 80 -15.31 -8.84 0.55
N VAL A 81 -14.51 -8.71 1.61
CA VAL A 81 -14.57 -9.50 2.84
C VAL A 81 -14.57 -8.57 4.06
N ARG A 82 -15.54 -8.77 4.95
CA ARG A 82 -15.58 -8.09 6.23
C ARG A 82 -14.71 -8.83 7.24
N PHE A 83 -13.86 -8.13 7.96
CA PHE A 83 -13.05 -8.72 9.02
C PHE A 83 -13.92 -9.13 10.21
N SER A 84 -13.61 -10.26 10.85
CA SER A 84 -14.31 -10.69 12.05
C SER A 84 -14.12 -9.78 13.25
N ALA A 85 -13.03 -9.00 13.26
CA ALA A 85 -12.73 -7.91 14.19
C ALA A 85 -11.89 -6.85 13.48
N PRO A 86 -11.96 -5.56 13.89
CA PRO A 86 -11.12 -4.53 13.31
C PRO A 86 -9.62 -4.82 13.52
N TYR A 87 -8.83 -4.64 12.46
CA TYR A 87 -7.37 -4.65 12.54
C TYR A 87 -6.86 -3.22 12.73
N GLN A 88 -6.08 -2.98 13.77
CA GLN A 88 -5.48 -1.67 13.99
C GLN A 88 -4.18 -1.55 13.19
N ASP A 89 -4.21 -0.81 12.09
CA ASP A 89 -3.04 -0.44 11.31
C ASP A 89 -2.51 0.91 11.80
N ALA A 90 -1.69 0.90 12.84
CA ALA A 90 -1.39 2.04 13.69
C ALA A 90 -2.68 2.57 14.36
N ASP A 91 -3.12 3.78 14.02
CA ASP A 91 -4.35 4.41 14.52
C ASP A 91 -5.55 4.32 13.55
N VAL A 92 -5.41 3.58 12.44
CA VAL A 92 -6.46 3.41 11.43
C VAL A 92 -7.13 2.04 11.57
N PRO A 93 -8.43 1.97 11.93
CA PRO A 93 -9.15 0.71 12.11
C PRO A 93 -9.62 0.15 10.77
N LEU A 94 -8.94 -0.88 10.27
CA LEU A 94 -9.36 -1.63 9.08
C LEU A 94 -10.48 -2.59 9.45
N ILE A 95 -11.62 -2.53 8.76
CA ILE A 95 -12.82 -3.35 9.04
C ILE A 95 -13.15 -4.35 7.94
N GLY A 96 -12.41 -4.31 6.82
CA GLY A 96 -12.58 -5.21 5.70
C GLY A 96 -11.57 -4.96 4.60
N TYR A 97 -11.63 -5.81 3.60
CA TYR A 97 -10.80 -5.75 2.40
C TYR A 97 -11.66 -5.96 1.16
N PHE A 98 -11.41 -5.22 0.11
CA PHE A 98 -12.07 -5.41 -1.19
C PHE A 98 -11.04 -5.74 -2.26
N ASP A 99 -11.47 -6.50 -3.26
CA ASP A 99 -10.68 -6.88 -4.42
C ASP A 99 -11.60 -7.11 -5.61
N GLU A 100 -11.58 -6.21 -6.57
CA GLU A 100 -12.48 -6.17 -7.71
C GLU A 100 -11.71 -6.36 -9.00
N VAL A 101 -12.28 -7.15 -9.91
CA VAL A 101 -11.80 -7.30 -11.28
C VAL A 101 -12.96 -7.11 -12.23
N ARG A 102 -12.89 -6.09 -13.09
CA ARG A 102 -13.95 -5.80 -14.09
C ARG A 102 -13.36 -5.75 -15.48
N ASP A 103 -14.12 -6.24 -16.44
CA ASP A 103 -13.87 -6.03 -17.86
C ASP A 103 -14.53 -4.73 -18.30
N ILE A 104 -13.74 -3.78 -18.79
CA ILE A 104 -14.22 -2.48 -19.26
C ILE A 104 -14.23 -2.41 -20.80
N GLY A 105 -14.34 -3.57 -21.43
CA GLY A 105 -14.51 -3.72 -22.87
C GLY A 105 -13.28 -3.28 -23.66
N THR A 106 -13.46 -2.41 -24.62
CA THR A 106 -12.37 -1.92 -25.50
C THR A 106 -11.31 -1.10 -24.75
N LEU A 107 -11.60 -0.67 -23.53
CA LEU A 107 -10.66 0.06 -22.67
C LEU A 107 -9.77 -0.87 -21.84
N GLY A 108 -10.04 -2.19 -21.85
CA GLY A 108 -9.21 -3.18 -21.17
C GLY A 108 -9.83 -3.72 -19.89
N LYS A 109 -9.06 -3.76 -18.81
CA LYS A 109 -9.48 -4.27 -17.51
C LYS A 109 -9.28 -3.25 -16.40
N TYR A 110 -10.10 -3.38 -15.38
CA TYR A 110 -10.03 -2.64 -14.13
C TYR A 110 -9.81 -3.62 -12.99
N TYR A 111 -8.74 -3.40 -12.25
CA TYR A 111 -8.39 -4.13 -11.02
C TYR A 111 -8.39 -3.11 -9.88
N SER A 112 -9.13 -3.36 -8.82
CA SER A 112 -9.14 -2.49 -7.65
C SER A 112 -9.04 -3.30 -6.38
N TRP A 113 -8.22 -2.88 -5.43
CA TRP A 113 -8.01 -3.58 -4.18
C TRP A 113 -7.65 -2.62 -3.06
N GLY A 114 -8.01 -2.97 -1.83
CA GLY A 114 -7.70 -2.13 -0.69
C GLY A 114 -8.53 -2.43 0.55
N PHE A 115 -8.44 -1.54 1.50
CA PHE A 115 -9.10 -1.69 2.79
C PHE A 115 -10.35 -0.84 2.91
N VAL A 116 -11.32 -1.36 3.67
CA VAL A 116 -12.45 -0.60 4.19
C VAL A 116 -12.10 -0.18 5.62
N VAL A 117 -12.27 1.09 5.91
CA VAL A 117 -11.89 1.76 7.16
C VAL A 117 -13.12 2.44 7.75
N GLN A 118 -13.34 2.30 9.06
CA GLN A 118 -14.44 3.00 9.72
C GLN A 118 -14.13 4.49 9.86
N GLY A 119 -15.01 5.36 9.40
CA GLY A 119 -14.86 6.82 9.56
C GLY A 119 -15.38 7.61 8.36
N LYS A 120 -15.07 8.92 8.36
CA LYS A 120 -15.40 9.84 7.26
C LYS A 120 -14.17 10.08 6.38
N VAL A 121 -14.38 10.35 5.09
CA VAL A 121 -13.31 10.50 4.09
C VAL A 121 -12.23 11.49 4.55
N ASP A 122 -12.60 12.70 4.95
CA ASP A 122 -11.63 13.74 5.35
C ASP A 122 -10.82 13.36 6.59
N ASP A 123 -11.48 12.73 7.59
CA ASP A 123 -10.82 12.30 8.84
C ASP A 123 -9.82 11.19 8.54
N ILE A 124 -10.24 10.19 7.76
CA ILE A 124 -9.39 9.06 7.38
C ILE A 124 -8.25 9.51 6.46
N ALA A 125 -8.51 10.37 5.48
CA ALA A 125 -7.46 10.93 4.62
C ALA A 125 -6.40 11.67 5.45
N LYS A 126 -6.81 12.48 6.42
CA LYS A 126 -5.90 13.17 7.33
C LYS A 126 -5.05 12.21 8.18
N GLN A 127 -5.66 11.13 8.69
CA GLN A 127 -4.97 10.10 9.48
C GLN A 127 -4.00 9.29 8.60
N ALA A 128 -4.42 8.90 7.41
CA ALA A 128 -3.63 8.06 6.51
C ALA A 128 -2.47 8.81 5.86
N THR A 129 -2.65 10.07 5.46
CA THR A 129 -1.69 10.87 4.68
C THR A 129 -0.23 10.78 5.19
N PRO A 130 0.08 10.87 6.49
CA PRO A 130 1.47 10.79 6.96
C PRO A 130 2.17 9.46 6.64
N ARG A 131 1.42 8.42 6.27
CA ARG A 131 1.89 7.05 5.99
C ARG A 131 1.93 6.71 4.51
N LEU A 132 1.27 7.53 3.68
CA LEU A 132 1.15 7.26 2.25
C LEU A 132 2.48 7.46 1.54
N ALA A 133 2.79 6.57 0.63
CA ALA A 133 3.84 6.78 -0.35
C ALA A 133 3.51 8.03 -1.18
N GLU A 134 4.48 8.90 -1.39
CA GLU A 134 4.31 10.13 -2.16
C GLU A 134 3.12 11.00 -1.71
N ALA A 135 2.89 11.09 -0.39
CA ALA A 135 1.77 11.80 0.22
C ALA A 135 1.55 13.24 -0.34
N LYS A 136 2.63 13.91 -0.75
CA LYS A 136 2.57 15.28 -1.32
C LYS A 136 1.86 15.34 -2.68
N ARG A 137 1.71 14.21 -3.37
CA ARG A 137 1.00 14.11 -4.65
C ARG A 137 -0.48 13.77 -4.49
N VAL A 138 -0.90 13.37 -3.29
CA VAL A 138 -2.32 13.11 -3.01
C VAL A 138 -3.08 14.43 -3.00
N ARG A 139 -4.12 14.53 -3.82
CA ARG A 139 -4.94 15.73 -3.99
C ARG A 139 -6.39 15.46 -3.63
N ALA A 140 -7.02 16.42 -2.98
CA ALA A 140 -8.47 16.39 -2.76
C ALA A 140 -9.20 16.85 -4.03
N ALA A 141 -10.20 16.09 -4.46
CA ALA A 141 -11.05 16.41 -5.60
C ALA A 141 -12.47 15.84 -5.37
N GLU A 142 -13.48 16.70 -5.40
CA GLU A 142 -14.92 16.31 -5.35
C GLU A 142 -15.28 15.29 -4.24
N GLY A 143 -14.69 15.44 -3.04
CA GLY A 143 -14.98 14.55 -1.89
C GLY A 143 -14.16 13.26 -1.86
N VAL A 144 -13.17 13.11 -2.73
CA VAL A 144 -12.20 12.03 -2.74
C VAL A 144 -10.76 12.56 -2.61
N TYR A 145 -9.84 11.71 -2.22
CA TYR A 145 -8.40 11.98 -2.26
C TYR A 145 -7.74 11.01 -3.22
N VAL A 146 -6.97 11.55 -4.17
CA VAL A 146 -6.45 10.78 -5.30
C VAL A 146 -4.99 11.10 -5.60
N ARG A 147 -4.24 10.08 -6.01
CA ARG A 147 -2.96 10.18 -6.68
C ARG A 147 -2.98 9.24 -7.87
N SER A 148 -2.59 9.74 -9.04
CA SER A 148 -2.57 8.98 -10.28
C SER A 148 -1.17 8.90 -10.88
N ASP A 149 -0.85 7.76 -11.49
CA ASP A 149 0.34 7.52 -12.30
C ASP A 149 -0.09 6.92 -13.63
N LEU A 150 0.55 7.32 -14.71
CA LEU A 150 0.27 6.85 -16.06
C LEU A 150 1.49 6.10 -16.62
N TRP A 151 1.25 4.89 -17.16
CA TRP A 151 2.28 4.14 -17.85
C TRP A 151 2.50 4.67 -19.27
N ARG A 152 3.67 5.24 -19.49
CA ARG A 152 4.11 5.74 -20.81
C ARG A 152 5.57 5.37 -21.05
N ASN A 153 5.91 5.01 -22.28
CA ASN A 153 7.29 4.75 -22.72
C ASN A 153 8.05 3.74 -21.82
N GLY A 154 7.34 2.73 -21.29
CA GLY A 154 7.95 1.66 -20.52
C GLY A 154 8.19 1.98 -19.02
N HIS A 155 7.67 3.09 -18.50
CA HIS A 155 7.79 3.46 -17.09
C HIS A 155 6.56 4.22 -16.57
N TRP A 156 6.39 4.22 -15.26
CA TRP A 156 5.36 5.01 -14.57
C TRP A 156 5.80 6.47 -14.52
N GLN A 157 4.86 7.36 -14.77
CA GLN A 157 5.02 8.82 -14.72
C GLN A 157 3.90 9.41 -13.90
N ASP A 158 4.20 10.51 -13.21
CA ASP A 158 3.19 11.29 -12.51
C ASP A 158 2.10 11.73 -13.49
N ASP A 159 0.85 11.52 -13.11
CA ASP A 159 -0.28 12.08 -13.82
C ASP A 159 -0.91 13.19 -12.98
N ASP A 160 -0.71 14.43 -13.40
CA ASP A 160 -1.28 15.61 -12.76
C ASP A 160 -2.73 15.88 -13.20
N GLN A 161 -3.20 15.20 -14.22
CA GLN A 161 -4.61 15.21 -14.60
C GLN A 161 -5.33 14.29 -13.63
N LEU A 162 -6.09 14.88 -12.73
CA LEU A 162 -6.92 14.11 -11.81
C LEU A 162 -7.85 13.21 -12.63
N ALA A 163 -7.51 11.95 -12.74
CA ALA A 163 -8.29 10.94 -13.42
C ALA A 163 -9.50 10.55 -12.56
N GLY A 164 -10.26 11.53 -12.13
CA GLY A 164 -11.53 11.30 -11.48
C GLY A 164 -12.51 10.69 -12.48
N ASN A 165 -12.87 9.43 -12.30
CA ASN A 165 -13.97 8.73 -13.00
C ASN A 165 -13.85 8.61 -14.53
N THR A 166 -12.72 8.87 -15.14
CA THR A 166 -12.51 8.65 -16.57
C THR A 166 -11.64 7.42 -16.80
N ALA A 167 -12.12 6.51 -17.63
CA ALA A 167 -11.28 5.39 -18.06
C ALA A 167 -10.06 5.91 -18.84
N PRO A 168 -8.89 5.27 -18.67
CA PRO A 168 -7.69 5.69 -19.39
C PRO A 168 -7.86 5.57 -20.90
N ALA A 169 -7.16 6.39 -21.65
CA ALA A 169 -7.20 6.33 -23.11
C ALA A 169 -6.79 4.92 -23.62
N PRO A 170 -7.35 4.45 -24.75
CA PRO A 170 -6.98 3.16 -25.33
C PRO A 170 -5.47 3.02 -25.49
N GLY A 171 -4.91 1.87 -25.09
CA GLY A 171 -3.46 1.60 -25.18
C GLY A 171 -2.64 2.18 -24.03
N THR A 172 -3.27 2.85 -23.05
CA THR A 172 -2.61 3.33 -21.83
C THR A 172 -2.98 2.48 -20.63
N VAL A 173 -2.17 2.58 -19.57
CA VAL A 173 -2.47 2.00 -18.26
C VAL A 173 -2.32 3.07 -17.21
N GLU A 174 -3.28 3.14 -16.32
CA GLU A 174 -3.30 4.04 -15.20
C GLU A 174 -3.26 3.27 -13.88
N ARG A 175 -2.55 3.81 -12.91
CA ARG A 175 -2.47 3.32 -11.54
C ARG A 175 -2.92 4.44 -10.61
N VAL A 176 -3.94 4.20 -9.79
CA VAL A 176 -4.54 5.21 -8.93
C VAL A 176 -4.57 4.74 -7.48
N LEU A 177 -4.10 5.58 -6.57
CA LEU A 177 -4.44 5.51 -5.16
C LEU A 177 -5.67 6.39 -4.92
N LEU A 178 -6.69 5.83 -4.25
CA LEU A 178 -7.95 6.50 -3.99
C LEU A 178 -8.37 6.34 -2.53
N ILE A 179 -8.87 7.43 -1.93
CA ILE A 179 -9.55 7.43 -0.63
C ILE A 179 -10.93 8.05 -0.87
N GLU A 180 -11.98 7.26 -0.68
CA GLU A 180 -13.36 7.61 -1.04
C GLU A 180 -14.39 7.00 -0.09
N ASP A 181 -15.65 7.41 -0.19
CA ASP A 181 -16.76 6.75 0.51
C ASP A 181 -16.88 5.29 0.09
N ALA A 182 -17.08 4.39 1.05
CA ALA A 182 -17.13 2.96 0.78
C ALA A 182 -18.46 2.49 0.15
N GLY A 183 -19.39 3.41 -0.04
CA GLY A 183 -20.70 3.13 -0.60
C GLY A 183 -21.72 2.57 0.41
N PRO A 184 -22.94 2.28 -0.06
CA PRO A 184 -24.06 1.98 0.81
C PRO A 184 -23.90 0.69 1.64
N GLU A 185 -23.13 -0.28 1.16
CA GLU A 185 -22.86 -1.53 1.87
C GLU A 185 -21.99 -1.36 3.12
N PHE A 186 -21.21 -0.28 3.17
CA PHE A 186 -20.35 0.09 4.27
C PHE A 186 -20.66 1.51 4.76
N SER A 187 -21.93 1.79 5.03
CA SER A 187 -22.36 3.12 5.49
C SER A 187 -21.50 3.66 6.63
N GLY A 188 -20.97 4.87 6.47
CA GLY A 188 -20.06 5.51 7.44
C GLY A 188 -18.64 4.95 7.42
N ALA A 189 -18.23 4.32 6.33
CA ALA A 189 -16.88 3.83 6.12
C ALA A 189 -16.26 4.41 4.84
N VAL A 190 -14.96 4.22 4.69
CA VAL A 190 -14.11 4.76 3.63
C VAL A 190 -13.34 3.62 3.00
N ARG A 191 -13.21 3.63 1.68
CA ARG A 191 -12.24 2.81 0.95
C ARG A 191 -10.91 3.55 0.84
N ILE A 192 -9.83 2.87 1.22
CA ILE A 192 -8.46 3.25 0.86
C ILE A 192 -7.94 2.15 -0.04
N GLY A 193 -7.70 2.46 -1.29
CA GLY A 193 -7.32 1.41 -2.23
C GLY A 193 -6.54 1.90 -3.43
N CYS A 194 -6.08 0.93 -4.16
CA CYS A 194 -5.40 1.08 -5.43
C CYS A 194 -6.27 0.57 -6.57
N SER A 195 -6.13 1.17 -7.74
CA SER A 195 -6.59 0.56 -8.98
C SER A 195 -5.48 0.50 -10.01
N LEU A 196 -5.58 -0.50 -10.89
CA LEU A 196 -4.79 -0.64 -12.09
C LEU A 196 -5.78 -0.84 -13.24
N GLN A 197 -5.79 0.06 -14.21
CA GLN A 197 -6.83 0.10 -15.22
C GLN A 197 -6.30 0.37 -16.62
N GLY A 198 -7.03 -0.12 -17.63
CA GLY A 198 -6.71 0.08 -19.04
C GLY A 198 -6.08 -1.15 -19.69
N SER A 199 -5.12 -0.93 -20.60
CA SER A 199 -4.45 -1.97 -21.38
C SER A 199 -3.39 -2.73 -20.56
N VAL A 200 -3.80 -3.26 -19.42
CA VAL A 200 -2.92 -3.96 -18.46
C VAL A 200 -2.41 -5.26 -19.08
N THR A 201 -1.09 -5.46 -19.08
CA THR A 201 -0.45 -6.66 -19.61
C THR A 201 -0.20 -7.71 -18.52
N PRO A 202 -0.05 -9.01 -18.86
CA PRO A 202 0.34 -10.03 -17.89
C PRO A 202 1.65 -9.72 -17.15
N ALA A 203 2.62 -9.11 -17.83
CA ALA A 203 3.89 -8.71 -17.22
C ALA A 203 3.71 -7.62 -16.16
N MET A 204 2.80 -6.67 -16.38
CA MET A 204 2.45 -5.66 -15.37
C MET A 204 1.73 -6.28 -14.18
N LEU A 205 0.78 -7.20 -14.41
CA LEU A 205 0.13 -7.93 -13.32
C LEU A 205 1.13 -8.68 -12.47
N ALA A 206 2.07 -9.40 -13.07
CA ALA A 206 3.10 -10.12 -12.31
C ALA A 206 3.94 -9.21 -11.40
N THR A 207 4.07 -7.92 -11.77
CA THR A 207 4.83 -6.92 -11.00
C THR A 207 3.96 -6.21 -9.96
N GLU A 208 2.74 -5.83 -10.32
CA GLU A 208 1.89 -4.98 -9.47
C GLU A 208 0.91 -5.82 -8.63
N ARG A 209 0.40 -6.92 -9.18
CA ARG A 209 -0.62 -7.81 -8.61
C ARG A 209 -0.20 -9.28 -8.70
N PRO A 210 0.83 -9.69 -7.95
CA PRO A 210 1.36 -11.07 -8.01
C PRO A 210 0.39 -12.13 -7.50
N ASP A 211 -0.77 -11.73 -6.99
CA ASP A 211 -1.85 -12.59 -6.50
C ASP A 211 -2.88 -12.98 -7.58
N ILE A 212 -2.68 -12.53 -8.83
CA ILE A 212 -3.58 -12.80 -9.98
C ILE A 212 -2.87 -13.59 -11.07
#